data_c8bdbdd6fa774c6299afcd8a93ec8ccc
#
_entry.id   c8bdbdd6fa774c6299afcd8a93ec8ccc
#
_cell.length_a   1.000
_cell.length_b   1.000
_cell.length_c   1.000
_cell.angle_alpha   90.00
_cell.angle_beta   90.00
_cell.angle_gamma   90.00
#
_symmetry.space_group_name_H-M   'P 1'
#
loop_
_entity.id
_entity.type
_entity.pdbx_description
1 polymer ?
#
loop_
_entity_poly.entity_id
_entity_poly.type
_entity_poly.pdbx_seq_one_letter_code
_entity_poly.pdbx_strand_id
1 'polypeptide(L)'
;MFRTQHFSRNSFQRMACIVVSFLLLGLFLVACGSNGTTTGSGGSTTPTPTHPAQTIDCGKIQSRANSITPSDKAATQQAEDCFYTAYQKCQPATLVFSSFGVDTGAINHFAVKNVNGSCTISDGWQHFIAPHPPAGTTTYSCASMSKQADGLHIESCGTIGSLVIPIA
;
A
#
# COMPACT_ATOMS: atom_id res chain seq x y z
N MET A 1 -40.73 2.73 -28.46
CA MET A 1 -39.52 2.03 -28.03
C MET A 1 -39.49 2.07 -26.51
N PHE A 2 -39.96 1.01 -25.85
CA PHE A 2 -39.97 0.91 -24.38
C PHE A 2 -38.67 0.26 -23.90
N ARG A 3 -37.90 0.97 -23.07
CA ARG A 3 -36.69 0.48 -22.48
C ARG A 3 -36.99 -0.07 -21.08
N THR A 4 -37.12 -1.39 -20.97
CA THR A 4 -37.32 -2.12 -19.70
C THR A 4 -36.05 -2.00 -18.83
N GLN A 5 -36.20 -1.39 -17.67
CA GLN A 5 -35.17 -1.31 -16.61
C GLN A 5 -35.13 -2.67 -15.89
N HIS A 6 -34.04 -3.38 -16.04
CA HIS A 6 -33.75 -4.57 -15.23
C HIS A 6 -33.32 -4.11 -13.84
N PHE A 7 -34.22 -4.18 -12.88
CA PHE A 7 -33.93 -3.95 -11.48
C PHE A 7 -33.19 -5.17 -10.91
N SER A 8 -31.91 -4.98 -10.54
CA SER A 8 -31.04 -6.04 -10.04
C SER A 8 -31.46 -6.52 -8.65
N ARG A 9 -31.89 -7.79 -8.56
CA ARG A 9 -32.33 -8.50 -7.32
C ARG A 9 -31.20 -8.76 -6.31
N ASN A 10 -29.96 -8.36 -6.58
CA ASN A 10 -28.80 -8.71 -5.74
C ASN A 10 -28.57 -7.82 -4.51
N SER A 11 -29.32 -6.70 -4.38
CA SER A 11 -29.13 -5.77 -3.26
C SER A 11 -29.75 -6.25 -1.95
N PHE A 12 -30.82 -7.04 -2.03
CA PHE A 12 -31.56 -7.52 -0.85
C PHE A 12 -30.87 -8.68 -0.12
N GLN A 13 -30.12 -9.50 -0.84
CA GLN A 13 -29.46 -10.68 -0.27
C GLN A 13 -28.20 -10.34 0.54
N ARG A 14 -27.58 -9.20 0.28
CA ARG A 14 -26.39 -8.73 1.01
C ARG A 14 -26.71 -8.11 2.37
N MET A 15 -27.90 -7.55 2.56
CA MET A 15 -28.32 -6.97 3.84
C MET A 15 -28.67 -8.02 4.90
N ALA A 16 -29.17 -9.19 4.49
CA ALA A 16 -29.56 -10.24 5.43
C ALA A 16 -28.35 -10.93 6.10
N CYS A 17 -27.19 -10.99 5.45
CA CYS A 17 -26.00 -11.63 6.02
C CYS A 17 -25.29 -10.78 7.11
N ILE A 18 -25.45 -9.45 7.08
CA ILE A 18 -24.76 -8.54 8.02
C ILE A 18 -25.43 -8.59 9.41
N VAL A 19 -26.75 -8.77 9.46
CA VAL A 19 -27.49 -8.78 10.74
C VAL A 19 -27.25 -10.06 11.56
N VAL A 20 -27.01 -11.20 10.89
CA VAL A 20 -26.76 -12.49 11.56
C VAL A 20 -25.35 -12.56 12.15
N SER A 21 -24.36 -11.86 11.56
CA SER A 21 -22.97 -11.85 12.09
C SER A 21 -22.82 -11.06 13.41
N PHE A 22 -23.65 -10.06 13.66
CA PHE A 22 -23.55 -9.26 14.89
C PHE A 22 -24.15 -9.93 16.13
N LEU A 23 -25.03 -10.92 15.95
CA LEU A 23 -25.69 -11.63 17.06
C LEU A 23 -24.83 -12.76 17.67
N LEU A 24 -23.77 -13.20 17.00
CA LEU A 24 -22.89 -14.27 17.47
C LEU A 24 -21.61 -13.78 18.20
N LEU A 25 -21.34 -12.48 18.22
CA LEU A 25 -20.12 -11.93 18.86
C LEU A 25 -20.32 -11.47 20.30
N GLY A 26 -21.50 -11.67 20.89
CA GLY A 26 -21.87 -11.14 22.22
C GLY A 26 -21.62 -12.07 23.43
N LEU A 27 -21.00 -13.26 23.27
CA LEU A 27 -21.01 -14.30 24.33
C LEU A 27 -19.65 -14.71 24.90
N PHE A 28 -18.56 -13.95 24.69
CA PHE A 28 -17.26 -14.27 25.30
C PHE A 28 -16.66 -13.13 26.11
N LEU A 29 -17.29 -12.78 27.20
CA LEU A 29 -16.68 -11.96 28.26
C LEU A 29 -17.05 -12.50 29.63
N VAL A 30 -16.42 -13.57 30.12
CA VAL A 30 -16.29 -13.84 31.57
C VAL A 30 -14.98 -14.63 31.80
N ALA A 31 -14.28 -14.17 32.87
CA ALA A 31 -13.19 -14.80 33.61
C ALA A 31 -11.76 -14.62 33.02
N CYS A 32 -10.84 -13.96 33.73
CA CYS A 32 -10.22 -14.43 34.95
C CYS A 32 -9.54 -13.30 35.71
N GLY A 33 -9.94 -13.09 36.94
CA GLY A 33 -9.15 -12.38 37.92
C GLY A 33 -8.05 -13.30 38.45
N SER A 34 -6.86 -12.76 38.66
CA SER A 34 -5.85 -13.34 39.54
C SER A 34 -5.05 -12.21 40.18
N ASN A 35 -5.33 -11.98 41.43
CA ASN A 35 -4.49 -11.21 42.34
C ASN A 35 -3.13 -11.92 42.49
N GLY A 36 -2.09 -11.28 42.08
CA GLY A 36 -0.72 -11.65 42.36
C GLY A 36 0.02 -10.44 42.89
N THR A 37 -0.03 -10.22 44.20
CA THR A 37 0.86 -9.28 44.90
C THR A 37 2.26 -9.88 44.91
N THR A 38 3.16 -9.33 44.13
CA THR A 38 4.60 -9.64 44.25
C THR A 38 5.36 -8.34 44.40
N THR A 39 5.76 -8.07 45.63
CA THR A 39 6.78 -7.09 46.00
C THR A 39 8.10 -7.57 45.41
N GLY A 40 8.65 -6.84 44.43
CA GLY A 40 9.89 -7.22 43.74
C GLY A 40 10.62 -5.99 43.24
N SER A 41 11.60 -5.58 44.03
CA SER A 41 12.91 -5.06 43.67
C SER A 41 13.08 -4.23 42.40
N GLY A 42 13.52 -2.97 42.56
CA GLY A 42 13.89 -2.05 41.49
C GLY A 42 14.92 -2.65 40.53
N GLY A 43 14.45 -3.11 39.39
CA GLY A 43 15.27 -3.42 38.24
C GLY A 43 15.44 -2.16 37.40
N SER A 44 16.65 -1.64 37.35
CA SER A 44 17.04 -0.61 36.38
C SER A 44 16.82 -1.18 34.99
N THR A 45 15.72 -0.81 34.32
CA THR A 45 15.48 -1.15 32.93
C THR A 45 16.40 -0.30 32.07
N THR A 46 17.57 -0.85 31.74
CA THR A 46 18.40 -0.34 30.65
C THR A 46 17.53 -0.30 29.40
N PRO A 47 17.36 0.87 28.74
CA PRO A 47 16.57 0.94 27.52
C PRO A 47 17.21 0.01 26.48
N THR A 48 16.48 -1.02 26.07
CA THR A 48 16.89 -1.88 24.97
C THR A 48 17.11 -0.98 23.74
N PRO A 49 18.29 -1.03 23.09
CA PRO A 49 18.54 -0.22 21.91
C PRO A 49 17.47 -0.57 20.86
N THR A 50 16.59 0.38 20.59
CA THR A 50 15.59 0.26 19.52
C THR A 50 16.36 0.22 18.20
N HIS A 51 16.56 -0.97 17.64
CA HIS A 51 17.12 -1.12 16.31
C HIS A 51 16.20 -0.33 15.35
N PRO A 52 16.77 0.56 14.51
CA PRO A 52 15.96 1.23 13.49
C PRO A 52 15.28 0.16 12.63
N ALA A 53 13.98 0.29 12.43
CA ALA A 53 13.23 -0.65 11.62
C ALA A 53 13.87 -0.73 10.23
N GLN A 54 14.28 -1.93 9.83
CA GLN A 54 14.91 -2.17 8.53
C GLN A 54 13.91 -1.86 7.41
N THR A 55 14.34 -1.04 6.45
CA THR A 55 13.52 -0.74 5.27
C THR A 55 13.50 -1.94 4.33
N ILE A 56 12.30 -2.36 3.92
CA ILE A 56 12.09 -3.47 2.99
C ILE A 56 12.26 -2.92 1.57
N ASP A 57 13.15 -3.51 0.77
CA ASP A 57 13.23 -3.23 -0.67
C ASP A 57 12.29 -4.19 -1.42
N CYS A 58 11.20 -3.65 -1.98
CA CYS A 58 10.24 -4.42 -2.75
C CYS A 58 10.61 -4.54 -4.23
N GLY A 59 11.74 -3.96 -4.63
CA GLY A 59 12.30 -4.14 -5.98
C GLY A 59 11.90 -3.06 -6.97
N LYS A 60 11.95 -3.43 -8.26
CA LYS A 60 11.76 -2.50 -9.39
C LYS A 60 10.77 -3.07 -10.38
N ILE A 61 9.86 -2.22 -10.84
CA ILE A 61 8.88 -2.52 -11.89
C ILE A 61 9.15 -1.61 -13.08
N GLN A 62 9.11 -2.17 -14.28
CA GLN A 62 9.26 -1.42 -15.51
C GLN A 62 8.04 -1.61 -16.42
N SER A 63 7.54 -0.51 -16.96
CA SER A 63 6.45 -0.49 -17.91
C SER A 63 6.90 0.23 -19.20
N ARG A 64 6.49 -0.29 -20.37
CA ARG A 64 6.66 0.36 -21.66
C ARG A 64 5.29 0.55 -22.29
N ALA A 65 5.00 1.77 -22.72
CA ALA A 65 3.71 2.12 -23.32
C ALA A 65 2.51 1.64 -22.46
N ASN A 66 2.60 1.82 -21.15
CA ASN A 66 1.60 1.42 -20.14
C ASN A 66 1.32 -0.10 -20.06
N SER A 67 2.26 -0.92 -20.51
CA SER A 67 2.15 -2.39 -20.35
C SER A 67 3.42 -2.98 -19.73
N ILE A 68 3.21 -4.02 -18.94
CA ILE A 68 4.29 -4.85 -18.38
C ILE A 68 4.55 -6.01 -19.33
N THR A 69 5.82 -6.34 -19.59
CA THR A 69 6.13 -7.49 -20.43
C THR A 69 5.68 -8.79 -19.76
N PRO A 70 5.17 -9.78 -20.54
CA PRO A 70 4.72 -11.05 -19.96
C PRO A 70 5.77 -11.80 -19.14
N SER A 71 7.04 -11.65 -19.46
CA SER A 71 8.15 -12.27 -18.72
C SER A 71 8.32 -11.70 -17.30
N ASP A 72 7.86 -10.48 -17.07
CA ASP A 72 8.08 -9.77 -15.80
C ASP A 72 6.85 -9.79 -14.86
N LYS A 73 5.76 -10.44 -15.31
CA LYS A 73 4.49 -10.48 -14.57
C LYS A 73 4.63 -10.96 -13.13
N ALA A 74 5.25 -12.10 -12.91
CA ALA A 74 5.40 -12.68 -11.57
C ALA A 74 6.24 -11.76 -10.66
N ALA A 75 7.33 -11.19 -11.18
CA ALA A 75 8.17 -10.27 -10.43
C ALA A 75 7.44 -8.96 -10.10
N THR A 76 6.66 -8.44 -11.06
CA THR A 76 5.82 -7.25 -10.84
C THR A 76 4.81 -7.50 -9.74
N GLN A 77 4.08 -8.61 -9.81
CA GLN A 77 3.07 -8.97 -8.82
C GLN A 77 3.67 -9.14 -7.42
N GLN A 78 4.84 -9.78 -7.33
CA GLN A 78 5.56 -9.94 -6.08
C GLN A 78 5.99 -8.59 -5.49
N ALA A 79 6.48 -7.66 -6.33
CA ALA A 79 6.90 -6.33 -5.89
C ALA A 79 5.71 -5.50 -5.39
N GLU A 80 4.57 -5.54 -6.10
CA GLU A 80 3.32 -4.90 -5.67
C GLU A 80 2.79 -5.46 -4.36
N ASP A 81 2.75 -6.80 -4.22
CA ASP A 81 2.30 -7.48 -3.01
C ASP A 81 3.18 -7.14 -1.81
N CYS A 82 4.50 -7.11 -2.02
CA CYS A 82 5.47 -6.68 -1.02
C CYS A 82 5.17 -5.26 -0.54
N PHE A 83 5.07 -4.31 -1.46
CA PHE A 83 4.92 -2.90 -1.13
C PHE A 83 3.56 -2.59 -0.50
N TYR A 84 2.49 -3.18 -1.02
CA TYR A 84 1.15 -3.04 -0.46
C TYR A 84 1.03 -3.65 0.93
N THR A 85 1.63 -4.83 1.15
CA THR A 85 1.65 -5.48 2.48
C THR A 85 2.43 -4.64 3.50
N ALA A 86 3.55 -4.06 3.10
CA ALA A 86 4.31 -3.15 3.95
C ALA A 86 3.50 -1.91 4.32
N TYR A 87 2.78 -1.33 3.37
CA TYR A 87 1.88 -0.21 3.62
C TYR A 87 0.78 -0.55 4.62
N GLN A 88 0.09 -1.68 4.44
CA GLN A 88 -0.96 -2.14 5.36
C GLN A 88 -0.47 -2.32 6.80
N LYS A 89 0.80 -2.72 6.97
CA LYS A 89 1.45 -2.91 8.27
C LYS A 89 2.21 -1.68 8.76
N CYS A 90 2.20 -0.60 7.98
CA CYS A 90 3.00 0.61 8.22
C CYS A 90 4.49 0.31 8.47
N GLN A 91 5.04 -0.65 7.73
CA GLN A 91 6.45 -1.02 7.75
C GLN A 91 7.23 -0.19 6.72
N PRO A 92 8.41 0.34 7.05
CA PRO A 92 9.25 1.04 6.10
C PRO A 92 9.57 0.17 4.89
N ALA A 93 9.24 0.67 3.68
CA ALA A 93 9.48 -0.06 2.44
C ALA A 93 9.72 0.90 1.28
N THR A 94 10.40 0.41 0.23
CA THR A 94 10.64 1.13 -1.03
C THR A 94 10.22 0.30 -2.23
N LEU A 95 9.78 0.99 -3.28
CA LEU A 95 9.46 0.41 -4.59
C LEU A 95 9.86 1.43 -5.67
N VAL A 96 10.52 0.97 -6.73
CA VAL A 96 10.83 1.81 -7.90
C VAL A 96 9.92 1.40 -9.05
N PHE A 97 9.22 2.36 -9.61
CA PHE A 97 8.43 2.17 -10.83
C PHE A 97 8.94 3.07 -11.94
N SER A 98 9.29 2.48 -13.08
CA SER A 98 9.77 3.21 -14.26
C SER A 98 8.82 3.00 -15.44
N SER A 99 8.29 4.08 -15.98
CA SER A 99 7.45 4.07 -17.17
C SER A 99 8.18 4.73 -18.33
N PHE A 100 8.20 4.06 -19.49
CA PHE A 100 8.89 4.51 -20.69
C PHE A 100 7.91 4.64 -21.85
N GLY A 101 7.82 5.86 -22.41
CA GLY A 101 7.23 6.11 -23.72
C GLY A 101 8.25 5.93 -24.84
N VAL A 102 8.03 6.60 -25.99
CA VAL A 102 8.98 6.57 -27.12
C VAL A 102 10.21 7.42 -26.80
N ASP A 103 10.00 8.70 -26.46
CA ASP A 103 11.07 9.67 -26.21
C ASP A 103 11.00 10.27 -24.79
N THR A 104 10.07 9.82 -23.97
CA THR A 104 9.86 10.35 -22.63
C THR A 104 9.71 9.21 -21.62
N GLY A 105 9.96 9.51 -20.35
CA GLY A 105 9.71 8.57 -19.29
C GLY A 105 9.67 9.23 -17.92
N ALA A 106 9.21 8.45 -16.95
CA ALA A 106 9.21 8.84 -15.56
C ALA A 106 9.76 7.71 -14.70
N ILE A 107 10.43 8.07 -13.61
CA ILE A 107 10.89 7.16 -12.58
C ILE A 107 10.30 7.65 -11.26
N ASN A 108 9.53 6.78 -10.62
CA ASN A 108 8.89 6.99 -9.34
C ASN A 108 9.61 6.17 -8.27
N HIS A 109 10.10 6.81 -7.24
CA HIS A 109 10.73 6.19 -6.07
C HIS A 109 9.75 6.25 -4.90
N PHE A 110 8.88 5.27 -4.79
CA PHE A 110 7.92 5.20 -3.70
C PHE A 110 8.57 4.76 -2.40
N ALA A 111 8.16 5.40 -1.31
CA ALA A 111 8.57 5.00 0.03
C ALA A 111 7.39 5.04 1.00
N VAL A 112 7.23 3.95 1.76
CA VAL A 112 6.36 3.88 2.93
C VAL A 112 7.19 4.15 4.17
N LYS A 113 6.69 5.02 5.05
CA LYS A 113 7.34 5.34 6.33
C LYS A 113 6.30 5.39 7.45
N ASN A 114 6.73 5.01 8.64
CA ASN A 114 5.99 5.28 9.87
C ASN A 114 6.49 6.59 10.47
N VAL A 115 5.63 7.57 10.53
CA VAL A 115 5.94 8.88 11.13
C VAL A 115 4.99 9.10 12.31
N ASN A 116 5.52 8.99 13.52
CA ASN A 116 4.75 9.17 14.77
C ASN A 116 3.49 8.28 14.85
N GLY A 117 3.60 7.02 14.41
CA GLY A 117 2.48 6.08 14.40
C GLY A 117 1.54 6.19 13.20
N SER A 118 1.73 7.19 12.34
CA SER A 118 0.98 7.35 11.10
C SER A 118 1.75 6.82 9.90
N CYS A 119 1.07 6.06 9.05
CA CYS A 119 1.63 5.55 7.80
C CYS A 119 1.60 6.64 6.73
N THR A 120 2.74 6.95 6.15
CA THR A 120 2.87 7.92 5.08
C THR A 120 3.45 7.29 3.83
N ILE A 121 3.02 7.76 2.66
CA ILE A 121 3.59 7.40 1.37
C ILE A 121 4.19 8.65 0.75
N SER A 122 5.37 8.51 0.18
CA SER A 122 6.00 9.55 -0.63
C SER A 122 6.43 9.01 -1.99
N ASP A 123 6.44 9.88 -2.99
CA ASP A 123 6.93 9.62 -4.34
C ASP A 123 8.07 10.59 -4.66
N GLY A 124 9.26 10.05 -4.87
CA GLY A 124 10.41 10.75 -5.43
C GLY A 124 10.37 10.67 -6.95
N TRP A 125 9.73 11.62 -7.59
CA TRP A 125 9.48 11.63 -9.02
C TRP A 125 10.63 12.25 -9.81
N GLN A 126 11.02 11.58 -10.89
CA GLN A 126 11.96 12.05 -11.90
C GLN A 126 11.33 11.90 -13.29
N HIS A 127 11.50 12.89 -14.12
CA HIS A 127 11.04 12.90 -15.52
C HIS A 127 12.23 13.08 -16.44
N PHE A 128 12.16 12.48 -17.61
CA PHE A 128 13.18 12.68 -18.64
C PHE A 128 12.57 12.71 -20.05
N ILE A 129 13.29 13.38 -20.95
CA ILE A 129 13.00 13.42 -22.40
C ILE A 129 14.30 13.04 -23.10
N ALA A 130 14.30 11.92 -23.82
CA ALA A 130 15.52 11.44 -24.54
C ALA A 130 15.98 12.49 -25.57
N PRO A 131 17.30 12.68 -25.76
CA PRO A 131 18.42 11.95 -25.16
C PRO A 131 18.91 12.50 -23.82
N HIS A 132 18.19 13.42 -23.19
CA HIS A 132 18.62 14.05 -21.95
C HIS A 132 18.47 13.09 -20.74
N PRO A 133 19.42 13.17 -19.78
CA PRO A 133 19.29 12.40 -18.54
C PRO A 133 18.07 12.83 -17.73
N PRO A 134 17.60 12.00 -16.78
CA PRO A 134 16.51 12.38 -15.88
C PRO A 134 16.78 13.71 -15.17
N ALA A 135 15.74 14.53 -15.04
CA ALA A 135 15.76 15.74 -14.25
C ALA A 135 16.00 15.43 -12.77
N GLY A 136 16.24 16.47 -11.96
CA GLY A 136 16.35 16.30 -10.50
C GLY A 136 15.08 15.68 -9.89
N THR A 137 15.25 14.98 -8.76
CA THR A 137 14.12 14.36 -8.07
C THR A 137 13.28 15.41 -7.34
N THR A 138 11.98 15.39 -7.57
CA THR A 138 11.00 16.14 -6.77
C THR A 138 10.22 15.16 -5.90
N THR A 139 10.11 15.42 -4.60
CA THR A 139 9.41 14.52 -3.67
C THR A 139 8.03 15.06 -3.35
N TYR A 140 7.03 14.20 -3.49
CA TYR A 140 5.63 14.47 -3.17
C TYR A 140 5.12 13.54 -2.08
N SER A 141 4.18 14.01 -1.26
CA SER A 141 3.39 13.14 -0.38
C SER A 141 2.18 12.63 -1.15
N CYS A 142 1.85 11.35 -1.01
CA CYS A 142 0.66 10.73 -1.57
C CYS A 142 -0.39 10.52 -0.47
N ALA A 143 -1.67 10.60 -0.83
CA ALA A 143 -2.76 10.53 0.14
C ALA A 143 -3.04 9.09 0.61
N SER A 144 -3.05 8.14 -0.33
CA SER A 144 -3.38 6.74 -0.03
C SER A 144 -2.86 5.78 -1.10
N MET A 145 -2.96 4.49 -0.78
CA MET A 145 -2.69 3.40 -1.71
C MET A 145 -3.74 2.31 -1.58
N SER A 146 -4.17 1.76 -2.71
CA SER A 146 -5.09 0.62 -2.77
C SER A 146 -4.64 -0.37 -3.84
N LYS A 147 -4.90 -1.67 -3.62
CA LYS A 147 -4.68 -2.70 -4.62
C LYS A 147 -6.03 -3.06 -5.25
N GLN A 148 -6.10 -2.98 -6.57
CA GLN A 148 -7.30 -3.24 -7.38
C GLN A 148 -7.03 -4.34 -8.42
N ALA A 149 -8.05 -4.69 -9.20
CA ALA A 149 -7.93 -5.74 -10.21
C ALA A 149 -7.00 -5.37 -11.39
N ASP A 150 -6.77 -4.09 -11.62
CA ASP A 150 -5.92 -3.53 -12.69
C ASP A 150 -4.54 -3.08 -12.21
N GLY A 151 -4.26 -3.14 -10.90
CA GLY A 151 -2.96 -2.78 -10.36
C GLY A 151 -2.95 -2.13 -8.99
N LEU A 152 -1.80 -1.54 -8.68
CA LEU A 152 -1.59 -0.77 -7.46
C LEU A 152 -1.86 0.70 -7.73
N HIS A 153 -2.92 1.22 -7.11
CA HIS A 153 -3.34 2.62 -7.21
C HIS A 153 -2.70 3.44 -6.09
N ILE A 154 -1.95 4.47 -6.44
CA ILE A 154 -1.34 5.43 -5.51
C ILE A 154 -1.96 6.80 -5.80
N GLU A 155 -2.64 7.35 -4.80
CA GLU A 155 -3.56 8.46 -4.99
C GLU A 155 -2.97 9.80 -4.53
N SER A 156 -3.24 10.84 -5.33
CA SER A 156 -2.98 12.24 -4.96
C SER A 156 -1.55 12.52 -4.53
N CYS A 157 -0.56 12.16 -5.37
CA CYS A 157 0.85 12.48 -5.17
C CYS A 157 1.15 13.92 -5.63
N GLY A 158 0.76 14.91 -4.85
CA GLY A 158 1.00 16.32 -5.14
C GLY A 158 0.46 16.73 -6.53
N THR A 159 1.29 17.39 -7.33
CA THR A 159 0.92 17.87 -8.69
C THR A 159 0.94 16.77 -9.75
N ILE A 160 1.52 15.60 -9.46
CA ILE A 160 1.54 14.45 -10.38
C ILE A 160 0.14 13.81 -10.45
N GLY A 161 -0.66 13.97 -9.38
CA GLY A 161 -1.98 13.35 -9.28
C GLY A 161 -1.91 11.88 -8.86
N SER A 162 -2.84 11.07 -9.36
CA SER A 162 -2.90 9.64 -9.07
C SER A 162 -2.16 8.83 -10.12
N LEU A 163 -1.54 7.73 -9.71
CA LEU A 163 -0.78 6.83 -10.55
C LEU A 163 -1.28 5.39 -10.36
N VAL A 164 -1.33 4.64 -11.46
CA VAL A 164 -1.59 3.19 -11.44
C VAL A 164 -0.32 2.46 -11.91
N ILE A 165 0.19 1.56 -11.06
CA ILE A 165 1.20 0.58 -11.46
C ILE A 165 0.41 -0.62 -11.98
N PRO A 166 0.42 -0.90 -13.31
CA PRO A 166 -0.48 -1.89 -13.88
C PRO A 166 -0.03 -3.31 -13.54
N ILE A 167 -0.99 -4.19 -13.27
CA ILE A 167 -0.74 -5.63 -13.22
C ILE A 167 -0.36 -6.10 -14.62
N ALA A 168 0.57 -6.98 -14.69
CA ALA A 168 1.00 -7.58 -15.93
C ALA A 168 0.04 -8.68 -16.44
#